data_4ba4a0a9840c982dd3bc29f943855674
#
_entry.id   4ba4a0a9840c982dd3bc29f943855674
#
_cell.length_a   1.000
_cell.length_b   1.000
_cell.length_c   1.000
_cell.angle_alpha   90.00
_cell.angle_beta   90.00
_cell.angle_gamma   90.00
#
_symmetry.space_group_name_H-M   'P 1'
#
loop_
_entity.id
_entity.type
_entity.pdbx_description
1 polymer ?
#
loop_
_entity_poly.entity_id
_entity_poly.type
_entity_poly.pdbx_seq_one_letter_code
_entity_poly.pdbx_strand_id
1 'polypeptide(L)'
;TVAPNRTYYSRDLVRTIGEPLGQSIYRYRSGVIDPINEPVGQNLDSVIKYSGVLRMRLDQTTAGLQLAQGLLAGKDSVEYKDAGSFVRFLNGLWVEAQTDPNILRNGNGLLLQSSPVATRTGLYLYYKNGSQRRRLDLMLRTVSGSRNRFEFDYANSQVKQAIGRNSETDTSLEFTYVQAGSGVKTRLSSESLHRALRRQLGAGDSTTLPTASGWVIHKAVLEFVNADSSGFGGVAPPSQLFLVPLDSLGRNMASRMPDLFESYYDGNLRNGLYRFGITRYVQQLLAEGPKGEDLGVIPVNPVGNLAMVRLRVRPRLRVTYTRIP
;
A
#
# COMPACT_ATOMS: atom_id res chain seq x y z
N THR A 1 -4.12 2.39 -20.83
CA THR A 1 -3.17 3.45 -20.48
C THR A 1 -3.56 4.05 -19.14
N VAL A 2 -2.61 4.23 -18.24
CA VAL A 2 -2.83 4.90 -16.95
C VAL A 2 -2.83 6.41 -17.23
N ALA A 3 -3.98 7.07 -17.06
CA ALA A 3 -4.06 8.52 -17.27
C ALA A 3 -3.34 9.25 -16.11
N PRO A 4 -2.42 10.20 -16.40
CA PRO A 4 -1.57 10.79 -15.36
C PRO A 4 -2.33 11.59 -14.31
N ASN A 5 -3.51 12.10 -14.62
CA ASN A 5 -4.31 12.93 -13.70
C ASN A 5 -5.52 12.21 -13.11
N ARG A 6 -5.60 10.89 -13.25
CA ARG A 6 -6.72 10.10 -12.72
C ARG A 6 -6.32 9.38 -11.45
N THR A 7 -7.14 9.48 -10.41
CA THR A 7 -7.00 8.66 -9.21
C THR A 7 -7.48 7.24 -9.52
N TYR A 8 -6.62 6.26 -9.26
CA TYR A 8 -6.95 4.84 -9.41
C TYR A 8 -7.04 4.20 -8.02
N TYR A 9 -8.04 3.35 -7.86
CA TYR A 9 -8.22 2.55 -6.64
C TYR A 9 -7.76 1.11 -6.87
N SER A 10 -7.36 0.41 -5.81
CA SER A 10 -6.90 -0.98 -5.89
C SER A 10 -7.91 -1.94 -6.51
N ARG A 11 -9.20 -1.63 -6.41
CA ARG A 11 -10.31 -2.40 -6.99
C ARG A 11 -10.61 -2.09 -8.46
N ASP A 12 -10.04 -1.03 -9.02
CA ASP A 12 -10.32 -0.66 -10.41
C ASP A 12 -9.75 -1.73 -11.33
N LEU A 13 -10.58 -2.26 -12.20
CA LEU A 13 -10.16 -3.24 -13.19
C LEU A 13 -9.20 -2.61 -14.19
N VAL A 14 -8.11 -3.31 -14.49
CA VAL A 14 -7.24 -3.02 -15.63
C VAL A 14 -7.66 -3.94 -16.76
N ARG A 15 -8.06 -3.34 -17.86
CA ARG A 15 -8.34 -4.09 -19.08
C ARG A 15 -7.02 -4.38 -19.77
N THR A 16 -6.64 -5.64 -19.82
CA THR A 16 -5.54 -6.14 -20.65
C THR A 16 -6.05 -6.44 -22.06
N ILE A 17 -5.22 -6.25 -23.05
CA ILE A 17 -5.55 -6.45 -24.47
C ILE A 17 -4.52 -7.44 -25.04
N GLY A 18 -5.01 -8.41 -25.77
CA GLY A 18 -4.16 -9.40 -26.46
C GLY A 18 -3.72 -10.57 -25.58
N GLU A 19 -2.94 -11.44 -26.19
CA GLU A 19 -2.36 -12.63 -25.59
C GLU A 19 -1.18 -12.26 -24.68
N PRO A 20 -0.84 -13.09 -23.68
CA PRO A 20 0.32 -12.88 -22.83
C PRO A 20 1.61 -12.73 -23.66
N LEU A 21 2.35 -11.66 -23.44
CA LEU A 21 3.63 -11.42 -24.11
C LEU A 21 4.70 -12.45 -23.72
N GLY A 22 4.60 -13.01 -22.53
CA GLY A 22 5.51 -14.03 -22.02
C GLY A 22 5.14 -14.44 -20.61
N GLN A 23 5.69 -15.57 -20.19
CA GLN A 23 5.55 -16.07 -18.83
C GLN A 23 6.88 -16.68 -18.37
N SER A 24 7.10 -16.67 -17.06
CA SER A 24 8.25 -17.32 -16.45
C SER A 24 7.85 -17.94 -15.11
N ILE A 25 8.33 -19.15 -14.87
CA ILE A 25 8.10 -19.83 -13.60
C ILE A 25 9.33 -19.61 -12.73
N TYR A 26 9.12 -18.99 -11.58
CA TYR A 26 10.15 -18.80 -10.57
C TYR A 26 9.88 -19.71 -9.38
N ARG A 27 10.87 -20.53 -9.03
CA ARG A 27 10.83 -21.32 -7.81
C ARG A 27 11.59 -20.55 -6.73
N TYR A 28 10.85 -20.06 -5.75
CA TYR A 28 11.44 -19.43 -4.56
C TYR A 28 12.09 -20.51 -3.68
N ARG A 29 13.39 -20.46 -3.56
CA ARG A 29 14.14 -21.17 -2.52
C ARG A 29 14.59 -20.12 -1.52
N SER A 30 14.18 -20.29 -0.24
CA SER A 30 14.43 -19.38 0.90
C SER A 30 15.60 -18.40 0.71
N GLY A 31 15.28 -17.16 0.32
CA GLY A 31 16.23 -16.05 0.31
C GLY A 31 17.12 -15.87 -0.93
N VAL A 32 17.09 -16.78 -1.92
CA VAL A 32 18.00 -16.68 -3.08
C VAL A 32 17.21 -16.70 -4.38
N ILE A 33 17.28 -15.60 -5.12
CA ILE A 33 16.95 -15.56 -6.55
C ILE A 33 18.22 -15.84 -7.31
N ASP A 34 18.20 -16.84 -8.20
CA ASP A 34 19.37 -17.19 -9.02
C ASP A 34 19.84 -15.95 -9.78
N PRO A 35 21.16 -15.70 -9.78
CA PRO A 35 21.70 -14.53 -10.45
C PRO A 35 21.54 -14.65 -11.96
N ILE A 36 21.27 -13.50 -12.59
CA ILE A 36 21.11 -13.39 -14.05
C ILE A 36 22.39 -12.85 -14.66
N ASN A 37 22.87 -13.54 -15.70
CA ASN A 37 23.95 -13.04 -16.54
C ASN A 37 23.38 -12.11 -17.61
N GLU A 38 23.80 -10.85 -17.61
CA GLU A 38 23.36 -9.85 -18.56
C GLU A 38 24.50 -9.47 -19.51
N PRO A 39 24.31 -9.61 -20.83
CA PRO A 39 25.26 -9.15 -21.81
C PRO A 39 25.39 -7.62 -21.80
N VAL A 40 26.60 -7.10 -21.74
CA VAL A 40 26.94 -5.68 -21.72
C VAL A 40 28.10 -5.39 -22.66
N GLY A 41 28.43 -4.09 -22.86
CA GLY A 41 29.47 -3.67 -23.77
C GLY A 41 28.94 -3.25 -25.14
N GLN A 42 29.80 -2.74 -26.00
CA GLN A 42 29.40 -2.22 -27.30
C GLN A 42 28.77 -3.26 -28.23
N ASN A 43 29.27 -4.51 -28.20
CA ASN A 43 28.73 -5.63 -28.96
C ASN A 43 28.07 -6.69 -28.08
N LEU A 44 27.74 -6.36 -26.81
CA LEU A 44 27.23 -7.32 -25.83
C LEU A 44 28.16 -8.53 -25.65
N ASP A 45 29.47 -8.28 -25.67
CA ASP A 45 30.54 -9.26 -25.60
C ASP A 45 31.02 -9.55 -24.17
N SER A 46 30.66 -8.67 -23.25
CA SER A 46 30.92 -8.81 -21.82
C SER A 46 29.67 -9.26 -21.06
N VAL A 47 29.84 -9.79 -19.87
CA VAL A 47 28.73 -10.28 -19.03
C VAL A 47 28.83 -9.74 -17.62
N ILE A 48 27.77 -9.15 -17.14
CA ILE A 48 27.61 -8.77 -15.73
C ILE A 48 26.60 -9.69 -15.06
N LYS A 49 26.94 -10.15 -13.88
CA LYS A 49 26.08 -11.00 -13.05
C LYS A 49 25.27 -10.16 -12.07
N TYR A 50 23.96 -10.28 -12.10
CA TYR A 50 23.04 -9.58 -11.21
C TYR A 50 22.29 -10.55 -10.32
N SER A 51 22.25 -10.28 -9.02
CA SER A 51 21.46 -11.03 -8.05
C SER A 51 20.19 -10.26 -7.68
N GLY A 52 19.15 -10.99 -7.27
CA GLY A 52 17.89 -10.39 -6.82
C GLY A 52 17.03 -9.75 -7.93
N VAL A 53 17.27 -10.12 -9.18
CA VAL A 53 16.53 -9.60 -10.34
C VAL A 53 15.74 -10.73 -10.99
N LEU A 54 14.47 -10.47 -11.32
CA LEU A 54 13.68 -11.39 -12.13
C LEU A 54 13.74 -10.98 -13.61
N ARG A 55 13.97 -11.94 -14.48
CA ARG A 55 13.94 -11.77 -15.94
C ARG A 55 12.85 -12.64 -16.54
N MET A 56 11.94 -11.99 -17.27
CA MET A 56 10.93 -12.68 -18.08
C MET A 56 11.32 -12.61 -19.54
N ARG A 57 11.40 -13.74 -20.22
CA ARG A 57 11.63 -13.80 -21.65
C ARG A 57 10.31 -13.66 -22.39
N LEU A 58 10.25 -12.69 -23.31
CA LEU A 58 9.08 -12.42 -24.13
C LEU A 58 9.23 -13.00 -25.55
N ASP A 59 10.41 -13.36 -25.95
CA ASP A 59 10.75 -13.91 -27.27
C ASP A 59 10.27 -15.38 -27.49
N GLN A 60 9.65 -15.95 -26.48
CA GLN A 60 9.11 -17.33 -26.55
C GLN A 60 7.65 -17.38 -27.00
N THR A 61 7.01 -16.23 -27.20
CA THR A 61 5.63 -16.12 -27.64
C THR A 61 5.53 -15.35 -28.97
N THR A 62 4.51 -15.65 -29.76
CA THR A 62 4.23 -14.90 -31.00
C THR A 62 3.95 -13.42 -30.68
N ALA A 63 3.17 -13.14 -29.64
CA ALA A 63 2.85 -11.78 -29.23
C ALA A 63 4.10 -10.99 -28.78
N GLY A 64 5.01 -11.63 -28.05
CA GLY A 64 6.28 -11.01 -27.65
C GLY A 64 7.19 -10.72 -28.84
N LEU A 65 7.26 -11.61 -29.82
CA LEU A 65 8.02 -11.37 -31.06
C LEU A 65 7.40 -10.24 -31.90
N GLN A 66 6.08 -10.19 -32.01
CA GLN A 66 5.37 -9.10 -32.69
C GLN A 66 5.63 -7.74 -32.03
N LEU A 67 5.61 -7.69 -30.68
CA LEU A 67 6.01 -6.47 -29.95
C LEU A 67 7.44 -6.06 -30.29
N ALA A 68 8.39 -7.00 -30.28
CA ALA A 68 9.78 -6.71 -30.63
C ALA A 68 9.93 -6.18 -32.05
N GLN A 69 9.26 -6.77 -33.02
CA GLN A 69 9.24 -6.32 -34.42
C GLN A 69 8.63 -4.92 -34.55
N GLY A 70 7.50 -4.65 -33.87
CA GLY A 70 6.88 -3.34 -33.84
C GLY A 70 7.80 -2.26 -33.25
N LEU A 71 8.51 -2.59 -32.17
CA LEU A 71 9.49 -1.71 -31.56
C LEU A 71 10.67 -1.40 -32.51
N LEU A 72 11.14 -2.35 -33.29
CA LEU A 72 12.22 -2.12 -34.26
C LEU A 72 11.76 -1.37 -35.51
N ALA A 73 10.56 -1.67 -36.00
CA ALA A 73 10.01 -1.02 -37.19
C ALA A 73 9.66 0.45 -36.97
N GLY A 74 9.32 0.81 -35.71
CA GLY A 74 8.86 2.15 -35.35
C GLY A 74 9.96 3.19 -35.17
N LYS A 75 11.25 2.86 -35.34
CA LYS A 75 12.37 3.77 -34.97
C LYS A 75 12.33 5.16 -35.64
N ASP A 76 11.76 5.28 -36.81
CA ASP A 76 11.64 6.51 -37.58
C ASP A 76 10.18 7.04 -37.67
N SER A 77 9.27 6.44 -36.88
CA SER A 77 7.84 6.75 -36.91
C SER A 77 7.47 7.91 -35.98
N VAL A 78 6.26 8.41 -36.14
CA VAL A 78 5.69 9.48 -35.31
C VAL A 78 5.56 9.04 -33.85
N GLU A 79 5.37 7.75 -33.61
CA GLU A 79 5.22 7.15 -32.29
C GLU A 79 6.46 7.32 -31.40
N TYR A 80 7.64 7.49 -32.02
CA TYR A 80 8.91 7.64 -31.28
C TYR A 80 9.37 9.10 -31.13
N LYS A 81 8.60 10.09 -31.64
CA LYS A 81 8.98 11.50 -31.57
C LYS A 81 8.95 12.03 -30.12
N ASP A 82 8.02 11.58 -29.31
CA ASP A 82 7.86 12.04 -27.95
C ASP A 82 7.27 10.95 -27.03
N ALA A 83 7.40 11.17 -25.72
CA ALA A 83 6.92 10.21 -24.73
C ALA A 83 5.39 9.96 -24.79
N GLY A 84 4.62 10.99 -25.14
CA GLY A 84 3.15 10.86 -25.23
C GLY A 84 2.72 10.00 -26.42
N SER A 85 3.39 10.15 -27.58
CA SER A 85 3.17 9.33 -28.77
C SER A 85 3.60 7.88 -28.51
N PHE A 86 4.74 7.69 -27.85
CA PHE A 86 5.22 6.35 -27.48
C PHE A 86 4.27 5.64 -26.52
N VAL A 87 3.72 6.35 -25.51
CA VAL A 87 2.72 5.77 -24.58
C VAL A 87 1.44 5.37 -25.30
N ARG A 88 1.04 6.09 -26.36
CA ARG A 88 -0.11 5.68 -27.19
C ARG A 88 0.18 4.43 -28.01
N PHE A 89 1.41 4.27 -28.47
CA PHE A 89 1.87 3.07 -29.19
C PHE A 89 1.98 1.87 -28.23
N LEU A 90 2.76 1.99 -27.16
CA LEU A 90 2.91 0.97 -26.14
C LEU A 90 2.03 1.32 -24.92
N ASN A 91 0.78 0.95 -24.95
CA ASN A 91 -0.21 1.29 -23.91
C ASN A 91 0.16 0.92 -22.48
N GLY A 92 1.34 0.37 -22.26
CA GLY A 92 1.90 -0.09 -21.00
C GLY A 92 1.99 -1.61 -20.94
N LEU A 93 2.63 -2.11 -19.88
CA LEU A 93 2.77 -3.53 -19.62
C LEU A 93 2.04 -3.86 -18.32
N TRP A 94 1.31 -4.97 -18.35
CA TRP A 94 0.72 -5.57 -17.17
C TRP A 94 1.53 -6.79 -16.77
N VAL A 95 1.99 -6.80 -15.52
CA VAL A 95 2.69 -7.96 -14.92
C VAL A 95 1.79 -8.53 -13.84
N GLU A 96 1.47 -9.80 -13.96
CA GLU A 96 0.61 -10.52 -13.03
C GLU A 96 1.36 -11.71 -12.44
N ALA A 97 1.26 -11.86 -11.13
CA ALA A 97 1.74 -13.03 -10.43
C ALA A 97 0.61 -14.07 -10.38
N GLN A 98 0.83 -15.22 -10.97
CA GLN A 98 -0.06 -16.38 -10.82
C GLN A 98 0.59 -17.34 -9.83
N THR A 99 -0.15 -17.70 -8.80
CA THR A 99 0.33 -18.62 -7.77
C THR A 99 -0.19 -20.03 -8.04
N ASP A 100 0.70 -21.00 -7.98
CA ASP A 100 0.28 -22.40 -7.95
C ASP A 100 -0.36 -22.69 -6.57
N PRO A 101 -1.66 -23.02 -6.52
CA PRO A 101 -2.36 -23.29 -5.27
C PRO A 101 -1.74 -24.45 -4.47
N ASN A 102 -0.98 -25.31 -5.11
CA ASN A 102 -0.27 -26.42 -4.44
C ASN A 102 1.01 -25.95 -3.73
N ILE A 103 1.57 -24.79 -4.09
CA ILE A 103 2.81 -24.25 -3.51
C ILE A 103 2.51 -23.32 -2.31
N LEU A 104 1.33 -22.71 -2.26
CA LEU A 104 0.96 -21.73 -1.23
C LEU A 104 0.62 -22.31 0.15
N ARG A 105 0.65 -23.62 0.31
CA ARG A 105 0.19 -24.31 1.54
C ARG A 105 0.94 -23.89 2.83
N ASN A 106 2.08 -23.23 2.74
CA ASN A 106 2.93 -22.94 3.91
C ASN A 106 3.24 -21.45 4.13
N GLY A 107 2.41 -20.53 3.61
CA GLY A 107 2.60 -19.10 3.84
C GLY A 107 3.86 -18.52 3.17
N ASN A 108 4.46 -19.22 2.22
CA ASN A 108 5.61 -18.76 1.46
C ASN A 108 5.14 -17.87 0.31
N GLY A 109 5.75 -16.71 0.16
CA GLY A 109 5.46 -15.77 -0.89
C GLY A 109 6.69 -15.01 -1.34
N LEU A 110 6.60 -14.35 -2.48
CA LEU A 110 7.62 -13.47 -3.01
C LEU A 110 7.02 -12.08 -3.23
N LEU A 111 7.59 -11.07 -2.59
CA LEU A 111 7.29 -9.69 -2.90
C LEU A 111 8.24 -9.21 -3.99
N LEU A 112 7.69 -8.89 -5.16
CA LEU A 112 8.40 -8.21 -6.23
C LEU A 112 8.20 -6.71 -6.08
N GLN A 113 9.27 -6.01 -5.80
CA GLN A 113 9.27 -4.55 -5.81
C GLN A 113 9.87 -4.05 -7.11
N SER A 114 9.06 -3.52 -8.02
CA SER A 114 9.57 -2.71 -9.12
C SER A 114 9.78 -1.28 -8.63
N SER A 115 11.02 -0.84 -8.59
CA SER A 115 11.34 0.53 -8.22
C SER A 115 11.50 1.38 -9.48
N PRO A 116 10.75 2.47 -9.64
CA PRO A 116 10.95 3.40 -10.76
C PRO A 116 12.29 4.15 -10.68
N VAL A 117 12.94 4.11 -9.53
CA VAL A 117 14.30 4.66 -9.32
C VAL A 117 15.38 3.61 -9.60
N ALA A 118 15.01 2.32 -9.64
CA ALA A 118 15.96 1.26 -9.95
C ALA A 118 16.36 1.33 -11.43
N THR A 119 17.63 1.44 -11.68
CA THR A 119 18.23 1.54 -13.03
C THR A 119 18.03 0.31 -13.90
N ARG A 120 17.25 -0.68 -13.46
CA ARG A 120 17.12 -2.00 -14.09
C ARG A 120 15.70 -2.53 -14.24
N THR A 121 14.70 -1.78 -13.81
CA THR A 121 13.32 -2.16 -14.07
C THR A 121 12.91 -1.63 -15.44
N GLY A 122 12.72 -2.52 -16.41
CA GLY A 122 12.41 -2.10 -17.77
C GLY A 122 12.21 -3.26 -18.73
N LEU A 123 11.89 -2.93 -19.96
CA LEU A 123 11.84 -3.83 -21.10
C LEU A 123 13.14 -3.66 -21.91
N TYR A 124 13.83 -4.77 -22.14
CA TYR A 124 15.08 -4.80 -22.87
C TYR A 124 14.91 -5.56 -24.17
N LEU A 125 15.19 -4.91 -25.28
CA LEU A 125 15.15 -5.51 -26.61
C LEU A 125 16.58 -5.72 -27.14
N TYR A 126 16.97 -6.97 -27.30
CA TYR A 126 18.25 -7.35 -27.90
C TYR A 126 18.04 -7.64 -29.38
N TYR A 127 18.83 -7.02 -30.24
CA TYR A 127 18.71 -7.19 -31.69
C TYR A 127 20.07 -7.14 -32.38
N LYS A 128 20.11 -7.54 -33.65
CA LYS A 128 21.29 -7.42 -34.50
C LYS A 128 21.05 -6.32 -35.53
N ASN A 129 22.08 -5.50 -35.74
CA ASN A 129 22.15 -4.56 -36.84
C ASN A 129 23.41 -4.90 -37.66
N GLY A 130 23.23 -5.62 -38.77
CA GLY A 130 24.32 -6.29 -39.44
C GLY A 130 24.99 -7.33 -38.55
N SER A 131 26.32 -7.22 -38.38
CA SER A 131 27.11 -8.09 -37.49
C SER A 131 27.10 -7.63 -36.03
N GLN A 132 26.64 -6.41 -35.74
CA GLN A 132 26.68 -5.84 -34.41
C GLN A 132 25.47 -6.26 -33.57
N ARG A 133 25.72 -6.68 -32.35
CA ARG A 133 24.67 -6.88 -31.33
C ARG A 133 24.36 -5.57 -30.65
N ARG A 134 23.08 -5.27 -30.49
CA ARG A 134 22.58 -4.02 -29.91
C ARG A 134 21.51 -4.31 -28.87
N ARG A 135 21.29 -3.37 -27.95
CA ARG A 135 20.22 -3.41 -26.96
C ARG A 135 19.50 -2.07 -26.95
N LEU A 136 18.18 -2.11 -26.98
CA LEU A 136 17.30 -0.98 -26.69
C LEU A 136 16.74 -1.14 -25.28
N ASP A 137 16.92 -0.12 -24.46
CA ASP A 137 16.49 -0.10 -23.07
C ASP A 137 15.26 0.81 -22.93
N LEU A 138 14.11 0.24 -22.62
CA LEU A 138 12.89 0.94 -22.29
C LEU A 138 12.69 0.89 -20.79
N MET A 139 13.26 1.86 -20.08
CA MET A 139 13.28 1.87 -18.61
C MET A 139 11.96 2.37 -18.04
N LEU A 140 11.48 1.72 -16.99
CA LEU A 140 10.37 2.22 -16.20
C LEU A 140 10.83 3.47 -15.45
N ARG A 141 10.15 4.61 -15.67
CA ARG A 141 10.41 5.85 -14.96
C ARG A 141 9.20 6.31 -14.16
N THR A 142 9.44 7.12 -13.12
CA THR A 142 8.40 7.67 -12.23
C THR A 142 7.30 8.43 -12.97
N VAL A 143 7.64 9.09 -14.08
CA VAL A 143 6.69 9.86 -14.89
C VAL A 143 5.80 9.01 -15.80
N SER A 144 6.08 7.72 -15.96
CA SER A 144 5.33 6.86 -16.89
C SER A 144 3.99 6.34 -16.33
N GLY A 145 3.65 6.67 -15.12
CA GLY A 145 2.44 6.19 -14.46
C GLY A 145 2.49 4.68 -14.19
N SER A 146 2.64 4.30 -12.96
CA SER A 146 2.56 2.90 -12.54
C SER A 146 1.46 2.76 -11.50
N ARG A 147 0.83 1.60 -11.49
CA ARG A 147 -0.13 1.26 -10.44
C ARG A 147 0.01 -0.21 -10.06
N ASN A 148 -0.19 -0.48 -8.79
CA ASN A 148 -0.27 -1.84 -8.28
C ASN A 148 -1.73 -2.21 -8.04
N ARG A 149 -2.08 -3.44 -8.37
CA ARG A 149 -3.34 -4.08 -7.99
C ARG A 149 -3.01 -5.21 -7.03
N PHE A 150 -3.67 -5.21 -5.88
CA PHE A 150 -3.56 -6.27 -4.90
C PHE A 150 -4.91 -6.99 -4.81
N GLU A 151 -4.86 -8.30 -4.82
CA GLU A 151 -6.01 -9.16 -4.56
C GLU A 151 -5.72 -9.97 -3.30
N PHE A 152 -6.67 -9.97 -2.37
CA PHE A 152 -6.55 -10.66 -1.11
C PHE A 152 -7.68 -11.68 -0.98
N ASP A 153 -7.32 -12.93 -0.75
CA ASP A 153 -8.26 -13.96 -0.34
C ASP A 153 -8.21 -14.11 1.19
N TYR A 154 -9.27 -13.67 1.85
CA TYR A 154 -9.43 -13.81 3.29
C TYR A 154 -10.33 -14.98 3.68
N ALA A 155 -10.84 -15.79 2.74
CA ALA A 155 -11.90 -16.77 2.99
C ALA A 155 -11.58 -17.71 4.16
N ASN A 156 -10.33 -18.13 4.28
CA ASN A 156 -9.87 -19.07 5.31
C ASN A 156 -8.96 -18.40 6.37
N SER A 157 -9.01 -17.06 6.49
CA SER A 157 -8.14 -16.33 7.40
C SER A 157 -8.89 -15.80 8.63
N GLN A 158 -8.16 -15.58 9.73
CA GLN A 158 -8.70 -14.89 10.91
C GLN A 158 -9.17 -13.46 10.59
N VAL A 159 -8.61 -12.82 9.56
CA VAL A 159 -9.01 -11.50 9.10
C VAL A 159 -10.46 -11.47 8.65
N LYS A 160 -10.94 -12.55 8.00
CA LYS A 160 -12.33 -12.70 7.55
C LYS A 160 -13.32 -12.50 8.69
N GLN A 161 -12.98 -12.98 9.88
CA GLN A 161 -13.85 -12.90 11.06
C GLN A 161 -14.02 -11.47 11.57
N ALA A 162 -13.06 -10.58 11.27
CA ALA A 162 -13.09 -9.19 11.71
C ALA A 162 -13.62 -8.21 10.65
N ILE A 163 -13.63 -8.60 9.36
CA ILE A 163 -14.09 -7.72 8.27
C ILE A 163 -15.59 -7.42 8.43
N GLY A 164 -15.92 -6.13 8.41
CA GLY A 164 -17.29 -5.65 8.48
C GLY A 164 -17.94 -5.73 9.86
N ARG A 165 -17.21 -6.23 10.88
CA ARG A 165 -17.72 -6.30 12.25
C ARG A 165 -17.40 -5.00 13.00
N ASN A 166 -18.33 -4.61 13.88
CA ASN A 166 -18.15 -3.44 14.75
C ASN A 166 -17.64 -3.92 16.11
N SER A 167 -16.40 -3.55 16.47
CA SER A 167 -15.79 -3.90 17.75
C SER A 167 -16.47 -3.29 18.99
N GLU A 168 -17.34 -2.32 18.79
CA GLU A 168 -18.07 -1.68 19.89
C GLU A 168 -19.30 -2.48 20.32
N THR A 169 -19.97 -3.09 19.34
CA THR A 169 -21.19 -3.90 19.58
C THR A 169 -20.85 -5.39 19.70
N ASP A 170 -19.75 -5.82 19.10
CA ASP A 170 -19.33 -7.21 19.09
C ASP A 170 -18.26 -7.48 20.15
N THR A 171 -18.70 -7.95 21.30
CA THR A 171 -17.81 -8.26 22.42
C THR A 171 -16.94 -9.50 22.21
N SER A 172 -17.26 -10.33 21.21
CA SER A 172 -16.46 -11.52 20.87
C SER A 172 -15.26 -11.18 19.96
N LEU A 173 -15.20 -9.97 19.42
CA LEU A 173 -14.08 -9.54 18.60
C LEU A 173 -12.93 -9.08 19.49
N GLU A 174 -11.82 -9.80 19.47
CA GLU A 174 -10.62 -9.48 20.26
C GLU A 174 -9.63 -8.62 19.49
N PHE A 175 -9.60 -8.76 18.16
CA PHE A 175 -8.58 -8.18 17.30
C PHE A 175 -9.17 -7.50 16.08
N THR A 176 -8.48 -6.45 15.65
CA THR A 176 -8.62 -5.81 14.34
C THR A 176 -7.31 -5.89 13.58
N TYR A 177 -7.36 -5.61 12.28
CA TYR A 177 -6.22 -5.84 11.40
C TYR A 177 -5.91 -4.59 10.58
N VAL A 178 -4.62 -4.36 10.37
CA VAL A 178 -4.10 -3.34 9.45
C VAL A 178 -3.11 -4.00 8.53
N GLN A 179 -3.33 -3.89 7.22
CA GLN A 179 -2.51 -4.52 6.20
C GLN A 179 -2.14 -3.53 5.11
N ALA A 180 -0.87 -3.50 4.72
CA ALA A 180 -0.39 -2.78 3.56
C ALA A 180 -0.89 -3.41 2.24
N GLY A 181 -0.51 -2.86 1.09
CA GLY A 181 -0.97 -3.34 -0.21
C GLY A 181 -2.45 -3.05 -0.49
N SER A 182 -3.02 -2.00 0.11
CA SER A 182 -4.47 -1.70 0.03
C SER A 182 -5.36 -2.81 0.60
N GLY A 183 -4.84 -3.55 1.58
CA GLY A 183 -5.58 -4.57 2.31
C GLY A 183 -6.59 -3.98 3.30
N VAL A 184 -6.71 -4.59 4.46
CA VAL A 184 -7.66 -4.15 5.50
C VAL A 184 -7.09 -3.01 6.32
N LYS A 185 -7.97 -2.17 6.83
CA LYS A 185 -7.67 -1.12 7.82
C LYS A 185 -8.62 -1.22 9.01
N THR A 186 -8.13 -0.81 10.17
CA THR A 186 -8.96 -0.68 11.36
C THR A 186 -9.73 0.63 11.30
N ARG A 187 -11.03 0.57 11.56
CA ARG A 187 -11.91 1.73 11.69
C ARG A 187 -12.23 1.96 13.16
N LEU A 188 -12.09 3.20 13.60
CA LEU A 188 -12.48 3.66 14.93
C LEU A 188 -13.58 4.70 14.78
N SER A 189 -14.71 4.47 15.40
CA SER A 189 -15.85 5.39 15.36
C SER A 189 -15.55 6.68 16.11
N SER A 190 -15.69 7.82 15.42
CA SER A 190 -15.56 9.14 16.04
C SER A 190 -16.63 9.39 17.07
N GLU A 191 -17.84 8.85 16.85
CA GLU A 191 -18.93 8.96 17.79
C GLU A 191 -18.66 8.20 19.10
N SER A 192 -18.09 7.01 19.00
CA SER A 192 -17.72 6.23 20.18
C SER A 192 -16.56 6.83 20.94
N LEU A 193 -15.58 7.40 20.21
CA LEU A 193 -14.50 8.13 20.82
C LEU A 193 -15.03 9.38 21.57
N HIS A 194 -15.95 10.11 20.95
CA HIS A 194 -16.62 11.27 21.58
C HIS A 194 -17.41 10.86 22.81
N ARG A 195 -18.19 9.80 22.75
CA ARG A 195 -18.96 9.26 23.88
C ARG A 195 -18.05 8.82 25.02
N ALA A 196 -16.94 8.13 24.71
CA ALA A 196 -15.96 7.73 25.72
C ALA A 196 -15.29 8.93 26.38
N LEU A 197 -14.93 9.96 25.60
CA LEU A 197 -14.35 11.20 26.08
C LEU A 197 -15.31 11.92 27.03
N ARG A 198 -16.57 12.08 26.67
CA ARG A 198 -17.60 12.71 27.51
C ARG A 198 -17.80 11.99 28.83
N ARG A 199 -17.89 10.66 28.82
CA ARG A 199 -17.98 9.88 30.05
C ARG A 199 -16.78 10.11 30.96
N GLN A 200 -15.59 10.14 30.40
CA GLN A 200 -14.35 10.39 31.15
C GLN A 200 -14.31 11.80 31.78
N LEU A 201 -14.87 12.80 31.09
CA LEU A 201 -14.95 14.19 31.57
C LEU A 201 -16.13 14.44 32.54
N GLY A 202 -16.96 13.43 32.82
CA GLY A 202 -18.13 13.57 33.67
C GLY A 202 -19.28 14.38 33.06
N ALA A 203 -19.30 14.53 31.73
CA ALA A 203 -20.28 15.35 31.02
C ALA A 203 -21.63 14.64 30.77
N GLY A 204 -21.83 13.42 31.28
CA GLY A 204 -23.07 12.65 31.11
C GLY A 204 -23.34 12.22 29.64
N ASP A 205 -24.40 11.42 29.45
CA ASP A 205 -24.82 10.93 28.12
C ASP A 205 -25.80 11.90 27.39
N SER A 206 -26.05 13.09 27.95
CA SER A 206 -26.94 14.09 27.33
C SER A 206 -26.43 14.49 25.94
N THR A 207 -27.28 14.39 24.93
CA THR A 207 -26.97 14.83 23.55
C THR A 207 -26.85 16.35 23.41
N THR A 208 -27.37 17.09 24.36
CA THR A 208 -27.20 18.54 24.47
C THR A 208 -25.96 18.82 25.29
N LEU A 209 -24.84 19.10 24.62
CA LEU A 209 -23.68 19.69 25.27
C LEU A 209 -24.02 21.06 25.82
N PRO A 210 -23.63 21.37 27.05
CA PRO A 210 -23.17 22.70 27.29
C PRO A 210 -22.00 22.88 26.31
N THR A 211 -22.06 23.92 25.48
CA THR A 211 -20.97 24.33 24.59
C THR A 211 -19.64 23.99 25.24
N ALA A 212 -18.67 23.40 24.51
CA ALA A 212 -17.39 22.93 25.01
C ALA A 212 -16.50 24.02 25.69
N SER A 213 -17.10 25.13 26.06
CA SER A 213 -16.52 26.31 26.66
C SER A 213 -15.92 26.11 28.06
N GLY A 214 -15.91 24.90 28.59
CA GLY A 214 -15.36 24.63 29.91
C GLY A 214 -14.19 23.66 29.97
N TRP A 215 -13.73 23.12 28.83
CA TRP A 215 -12.66 22.09 28.84
C TRP A 215 -11.53 22.43 27.89
N VAL A 216 -10.29 22.48 28.40
CA VAL A 216 -9.07 22.64 27.60
C VAL A 216 -8.29 21.33 27.65
N ILE A 217 -8.05 20.74 26.48
CA ILE A 217 -7.25 19.53 26.35
C ILE A 217 -5.77 19.91 26.17
N HIS A 218 -4.94 19.58 27.13
CA HIS A 218 -3.51 19.84 27.09
C HIS A 218 -2.77 18.73 26.33
N LYS A 219 -3.24 17.48 26.49
CA LYS A 219 -2.64 16.32 25.85
C LYS A 219 -3.67 15.23 25.67
N ALA A 220 -3.74 14.68 24.47
CA ALA A 220 -4.50 13.46 24.19
C ALA A 220 -3.63 12.46 23.42
N VAL A 221 -3.53 11.23 23.91
CA VAL A 221 -2.77 10.14 23.31
C VAL A 221 -3.66 8.92 23.15
N LEU A 222 -3.80 8.46 21.91
CA LEU A 222 -4.48 7.22 21.56
C LEU A 222 -3.44 6.10 21.36
N GLU A 223 -3.60 5.02 22.10
CA GLU A 223 -2.67 3.88 22.09
C GLU A 223 -3.36 2.62 21.55
N PHE A 224 -2.71 1.96 20.58
CA PHE A 224 -3.09 0.65 20.08
C PHE A 224 -2.03 -0.37 20.49
N VAL A 225 -2.47 -1.52 20.99
CA VAL A 225 -1.59 -2.63 21.36
C VAL A 225 -1.41 -3.53 20.14
N ASN A 226 -0.16 -3.72 19.72
CA ASN A 226 0.20 -4.79 18.80
C ASN A 226 0.08 -6.13 19.54
N ALA A 227 -0.74 -7.02 19.00
CA ALA A 227 -0.99 -8.32 19.63
C ALA A 227 0.13 -9.35 19.32
N ASP A 228 0.93 -9.12 18.30
CA ASP A 228 1.95 -10.06 17.83
C ASP A 228 3.32 -9.39 17.72
N SER A 229 4.17 -9.56 18.69
CA SER A 229 5.50 -8.94 18.71
C SER A 229 6.40 -9.39 17.53
N SER A 230 6.24 -10.63 17.08
CA SER A 230 7.00 -11.25 15.99
C SER A 230 6.40 -11.03 14.59
N GLY A 231 5.24 -10.34 14.51
CA GLY A 231 4.48 -10.20 13.28
C GLY A 231 3.35 -11.20 13.14
N PHE A 232 2.47 -10.97 12.18
CA PHE A 232 1.31 -11.80 11.90
C PHE A 232 1.42 -12.46 10.53
N GLY A 233 1.15 -13.77 10.45
CA GLY A 233 1.25 -14.52 9.20
C GLY A 233 2.66 -14.58 8.60
N GLY A 234 3.71 -14.49 9.42
CA GLY A 234 5.10 -14.48 8.97
C GLY A 234 5.57 -13.13 8.40
N VAL A 235 4.73 -12.10 8.49
CA VAL A 235 5.03 -10.75 8.01
C VAL A 235 5.27 -9.82 9.19
N ALA A 236 6.35 -9.04 9.13
CA ALA A 236 6.67 -8.08 10.19
C ALA A 236 5.57 -7.01 10.34
N PRO A 237 5.29 -6.55 11.57
CA PRO A 237 4.38 -5.44 11.78
C PRO A 237 4.94 -4.16 11.12
N PRO A 238 4.07 -3.24 10.65
CA PRO A 238 4.52 -1.93 10.19
C PRO A 238 5.33 -1.22 11.27
N SER A 239 6.45 -0.60 10.92
CA SER A 239 7.24 0.20 11.86
C SER A 239 6.47 1.44 12.33
N GLN A 240 5.53 1.92 11.51
CA GLN A 240 4.70 3.07 11.79
C GLN A 240 3.31 2.91 11.17
N LEU A 241 2.30 3.39 11.89
CA LEU A 241 0.92 3.53 11.41
C LEU A 241 0.54 5.02 11.35
N PHE A 242 -0.45 5.32 10.53
CA PHE A 242 -1.15 6.61 10.51
C PHE A 242 -2.58 6.44 11.00
N LEU A 243 -3.07 7.48 11.67
CA LEU A 243 -4.46 7.63 12.05
C LEU A 243 -5.05 8.77 11.22
N VAL A 244 -5.98 8.48 10.33
CA VAL A 244 -6.51 9.46 9.37
C VAL A 244 -8.03 9.47 9.38
N PRO A 245 -8.68 10.63 9.22
CA PRO A 245 -10.11 10.69 8.99
C PRO A 245 -10.51 9.94 7.72
N LEU A 246 -11.70 9.34 7.74
CA LEU A 246 -12.30 8.62 6.63
C LEU A 246 -13.53 9.38 6.13
N ASP A 247 -13.71 9.46 4.81
CA ASP A 247 -14.96 9.97 4.25
C ASP A 247 -16.09 8.91 4.36
N SER A 248 -17.30 9.27 3.92
CA SER A 248 -18.47 8.40 3.92
C SER A 248 -18.29 7.10 3.13
N LEU A 249 -17.38 7.08 2.17
CA LEU A 249 -16.99 5.90 1.39
C LEU A 249 -15.83 5.12 2.02
N GLY A 250 -15.34 5.54 3.18
CA GLY A 250 -14.20 4.95 3.86
C GLY A 250 -12.85 5.26 3.21
N ARG A 251 -12.73 6.31 2.38
CA ARG A 251 -11.45 6.72 1.78
C ARG A 251 -10.65 7.56 2.77
N ASN A 252 -9.33 7.44 2.72
CA ASN A 252 -8.42 8.15 3.62
C ASN A 252 -8.37 9.64 3.28
N MET A 253 -8.54 10.48 4.29
CA MET A 253 -8.52 11.94 4.19
C MET A 253 -7.41 12.52 5.08
N ALA A 254 -6.17 12.11 4.83
CA ALA A 254 -5.03 12.43 5.69
C ALA A 254 -4.86 13.94 5.95
N SER A 255 -5.09 14.78 4.93
CA SER A 255 -5.00 16.24 5.06
C SER A 255 -6.00 16.88 6.04
N ARG A 256 -7.03 16.13 6.45
CA ARG A 256 -8.01 16.59 7.46
C ARG A 256 -7.65 16.23 8.90
N MET A 257 -6.57 15.48 9.11
CA MET A 257 -6.09 15.18 10.47
C MET A 257 -5.34 16.40 11.02
N PRO A 258 -5.88 17.12 12.02
CA PRO A 258 -5.29 18.40 12.47
C PRO A 258 -3.94 18.24 13.17
N ASP A 259 -3.65 17.04 13.67
CA ASP A 259 -2.40 16.72 14.37
C ASP A 259 -1.33 16.11 13.45
N LEU A 260 -1.62 15.84 12.17
CA LEU A 260 -0.76 15.05 11.29
C LEU A 260 0.68 15.57 11.16
N PHE A 261 0.85 16.88 11.16
CA PHE A 261 2.16 17.52 10.99
C PHE A 261 2.78 18.01 12.31
N GLU A 262 2.15 17.69 13.43
CA GLU A 262 2.67 18.07 14.76
C GLU A 262 3.76 17.09 15.20
N SER A 263 4.78 17.60 15.88
CA SER A 263 5.93 16.81 16.34
C SER A 263 5.57 15.69 17.32
N TYR A 264 4.42 15.82 18.01
CA TYR A 264 3.91 14.82 18.95
C TYR A 264 3.05 13.74 18.28
N TYR A 265 2.68 13.91 17.01
CA TYR A 265 1.98 12.89 16.23
C TYR A 265 2.99 11.84 15.76
N ASP A 266 3.01 10.69 16.40
CA ASP A 266 4.07 9.69 16.23
C ASP A 266 3.60 8.49 15.40
N GLY A 267 2.79 7.60 15.96
CA GLY A 267 2.35 6.38 15.30
C GLY A 267 3.43 5.31 15.12
N ASN A 268 4.64 5.50 15.64
CA ASN A 268 5.71 4.49 15.58
C ASN A 268 5.46 3.32 16.55
N LEU A 269 5.86 2.13 16.12
CA LEU A 269 5.85 0.94 16.98
C LEU A 269 6.99 1.01 18.00
N ARG A 270 6.62 1.15 19.27
CA ARG A 270 7.58 1.14 20.38
C ARG A 270 7.04 0.30 21.52
N ASN A 271 7.81 -0.68 21.98
CA ASN A 271 7.43 -1.57 23.07
C ASN A 271 6.05 -2.23 22.88
N GLY A 272 5.76 -2.67 21.65
CA GLY A 272 4.48 -3.31 21.32
C GLY A 272 3.27 -2.36 21.23
N LEU A 273 3.49 -1.05 21.21
CA LEU A 273 2.44 -0.03 21.15
C LEU A 273 2.64 0.92 19.98
N TYR A 274 1.53 1.28 19.32
CA TYR A 274 1.45 2.43 18.42
C TYR A 274 0.75 3.56 19.17
N ARG A 275 1.41 4.74 19.25
CA ARG A 275 0.91 5.90 19.98
C ARG A 275 0.71 7.07 19.05
N PHE A 276 -0.47 7.69 19.13
CA PHE A 276 -0.83 8.87 18.35
C PHE A 276 -1.16 10.02 19.29
N GLY A 277 -0.41 11.11 19.19
CA GLY A 277 -0.79 12.36 19.80
C GLY A 277 -1.90 13.01 18.97
N ILE A 278 -3.10 13.12 19.52
CA ILE A 278 -4.29 13.61 18.82
C ILE A 278 -4.98 14.74 19.61
N THR A 279 -4.20 15.62 20.17
CA THR A 279 -4.68 16.69 21.08
C THR A 279 -5.63 17.65 20.38
N ARG A 280 -5.28 18.13 19.17
CA ARG A 280 -6.15 19.04 18.40
C ARG A 280 -7.43 18.36 17.93
N TYR A 281 -7.31 17.13 17.46
CA TYR A 281 -8.47 16.35 17.04
C TYR A 281 -9.45 16.14 18.19
N VAL A 282 -8.96 15.77 19.38
CA VAL A 282 -9.80 15.57 20.56
C VAL A 282 -10.43 16.87 21.03
N GLN A 283 -9.70 17.99 20.98
CA GLN A 283 -10.27 19.32 21.28
C GLN A 283 -11.40 19.70 20.30
N GLN A 284 -11.19 19.47 19.00
CA GLN A 284 -12.23 19.72 17.99
C GLN A 284 -13.43 18.79 18.15
N LEU A 285 -13.18 17.50 18.38
CA LEU A 285 -14.23 16.51 18.61
C LEU A 285 -15.08 16.87 19.84
N LEU A 286 -14.47 17.42 20.88
CA LEU A 286 -15.17 17.89 22.07
C LEU A 286 -15.97 19.16 21.81
N ALA A 287 -15.41 20.10 21.02
CA ALA A 287 -16.04 21.39 20.73
C ALA A 287 -17.20 21.30 19.73
N GLU A 288 -17.04 20.49 18.70
CA GLU A 288 -17.92 20.46 17.52
C GLU A 288 -18.76 19.17 17.43
N GLY A 289 -18.44 18.18 18.26
CA GLY A 289 -19.02 16.85 18.18
C GLY A 289 -18.48 16.02 17.00
N PRO A 290 -18.95 14.78 16.85
CA PRO A 290 -18.58 13.94 15.72
C PRO A 290 -19.20 14.43 14.41
N LYS A 291 -18.38 14.63 13.39
CA LYS A 291 -18.81 15.09 12.05
C LYS A 291 -19.21 13.92 11.11
N GLY A 292 -19.42 12.74 11.65
CA GLY A 292 -19.68 11.55 10.85
C GLY A 292 -18.45 10.98 10.13
N GLU A 293 -17.26 11.55 10.38
CA GLU A 293 -15.98 11.07 9.85
C GLU A 293 -15.32 10.17 10.88
N ASP A 294 -15.24 8.88 10.60
CA ASP A 294 -14.50 7.95 11.46
C ASP A 294 -13.01 8.05 11.20
N LEU A 295 -12.22 7.44 12.09
CA LEU A 295 -10.77 7.37 11.95
C LEU A 295 -10.35 6.01 11.38
N GLY A 296 -9.46 6.02 10.40
CA GLY A 296 -8.80 4.84 9.86
C GLY A 296 -7.39 4.70 10.39
N VAL A 297 -7.03 3.52 10.85
CA VAL A 297 -5.63 3.17 11.15
C VAL A 297 -5.06 2.48 9.93
N ILE A 298 -4.01 3.06 9.35
CA ILE A 298 -3.39 2.61 8.10
C ILE A 298 -1.87 2.55 8.24
N PRO A 299 -1.14 1.74 7.45
CA PRO A 299 0.31 1.77 7.44
C PRO A 299 0.81 3.02 6.71
N VAL A 300 1.97 3.56 7.13
CA VAL A 300 2.60 4.76 6.54
C VAL A 300 2.92 4.58 5.06
N ASN A 301 3.40 3.41 4.69
CA ASN A 301 3.67 3.09 3.30
C ASN A 301 2.75 1.94 2.82
N PRO A 302 1.49 2.26 2.48
CA PRO A 302 0.51 1.22 2.17
C PRO A 302 0.80 0.47 0.86
N VAL A 303 1.69 0.98 0.02
CA VAL A 303 1.96 0.41 -1.32
C VAL A 303 3.33 -0.25 -1.40
N GLY A 304 4.26 0.15 -0.55
CA GLY A 304 5.68 -0.22 -0.65
C GLY A 304 6.11 -1.47 0.12
N ASN A 305 5.22 -2.08 0.91
CA ASN A 305 5.55 -3.27 1.67
C ASN A 305 4.31 -4.18 1.87
N LEU A 306 4.54 -5.37 2.42
CA LEU A 306 3.47 -6.32 2.79
C LEU A 306 3.19 -6.34 4.30
N ALA A 307 3.63 -5.31 5.01
CA ALA A 307 3.49 -5.26 6.47
C ALA A 307 2.03 -5.48 6.90
N MET A 308 1.86 -6.26 7.94
CA MET A 308 0.56 -6.56 8.52
C MET A 308 0.67 -6.59 10.04
N VAL A 309 -0.36 -6.08 10.72
CA VAL A 309 -0.43 -6.10 12.17
C VAL A 309 -1.83 -6.46 12.64
N ARG A 310 -1.88 -7.20 13.73
CA ARG A 310 -3.08 -7.51 14.51
C ARG A 310 -3.08 -6.60 15.75
N LEU A 311 -4.11 -5.77 15.87
CA LEU A 311 -4.28 -4.82 16.97
C LEU A 311 -5.39 -5.30 17.90
N ARG A 312 -5.26 -5.07 19.21
CA ARG A 312 -6.36 -5.27 20.14
C ARG A 312 -7.48 -4.26 19.88
N VAL A 313 -8.73 -4.71 19.89
CA VAL A 313 -9.92 -3.92 19.50
C VAL A 313 -10.23 -2.73 20.40
N ARG A 314 -9.71 -2.68 21.61
CA ARG A 314 -9.98 -1.59 22.55
C ARG A 314 -8.74 -0.72 22.72
N PRO A 315 -8.55 0.30 21.88
CA PRO A 315 -7.48 1.26 22.07
C PRO A 315 -7.69 2.03 23.38
N ARG A 316 -6.59 2.49 23.96
CA ARG A 316 -6.63 3.32 25.18
C ARG A 316 -6.46 4.78 24.79
N LEU A 317 -7.42 5.61 25.19
CA LEU A 317 -7.31 7.07 25.12
C LEU A 317 -6.88 7.61 26.49
N ARG A 318 -5.77 8.37 26.53
CA ARG A 318 -5.32 9.10 27.70
C ARG A 318 -5.45 10.59 27.42
N VAL A 319 -6.13 11.30 28.32
CA VAL A 319 -6.38 12.74 28.16
C VAL A 319 -5.93 13.48 29.42
N THR A 320 -5.18 14.55 29.24
CA THR A 320 -4.86 15.54 30.27
C THR A 320 -5.60 16.83 29.93
N TYR A 321 -6.38 17.32 30.84
CA TYR A 321 -7.25 18.47 30.62
C TYR A 321 -7.39 19.36 31.84
N THR A 322 -7.87 20.59 31.63
CA THR A 322 -8.30 21.51 32.67
C THR A 322 -9.77 21.90 32.42
N ARG A 323 -10.54 21.98 33.48
CA ARG A 323 -11.87 22.58 33.44
C ARG A 323 -11.76 24.06 33.73
N ILE A 324 -12.27 24.90 32.83
CA ILE A 324 -12.37 26.34 33.04
C ILE A 324 -13.72 26.58 33.73
N PRO A 325 -13.73 27.37 34.80
CA PRO A 325 -14.94 27.70 35.56
C PRO A 325 -16.01 28.37 34.70
#